data_94e28323f9811050800259445e9a3235
#
_entry.id   94e28323f9811050800259445e9a3235
#
_cell.length_a   1.000
_cell.length_b   1.000
_cell.length_c   1.000
_cell.angle_alpha   90.00
_cell.angle_beta   90.00
_cell.angle_gamma   90.00
#
_symmetry.space_group_name_H-M   'P 1'
#
loop_
_entity.id
_entity.type
_entity.pdbx_description
1 polymer ?
#
loop_
_entity_poly.entity_id
_entity_poly.type
_entity_poly.pdbx_seq_one_letter_code
_entity_poly.pdbx_strand_id
1 'polypeptide(L)'
;MLSAPLLVFDFDGVLIDGMPEYWWSARRAAQRLDPSLVLPEQAPAAFATLRPQIHKGWEMVLVAIAMTRPDFSLEAWLRNYDQALALELAHVTASEEALQAALESVRDTALREDPDAWLALHRFFPGVERRLRQLGEEGVPWLVLTTKGGAYATRLLEAAGLEPQAVYGHERGSKPDVLLSLRTAERPLWFVEDRRPTLERVRTTPGLEPVRCFLALWGYLAPGDRDGLQSWAILPLDASRFAGPLADWA
;
A
#
# COMPACT_ATOMS: atom_id res chain seq x y z
N MET A 1 -16.41 25.69 16.58
CA MET A 1 -16.61 24.61 15.61
C MET A 1 -15.36 23.74 15.64
N LEU A 2 -15.50 22.43 15.72
CA LEU A 2 -14.34 21.54 15.62
C LEU A 2 -13.75 21.71 14.21
N SER A 3 -12.44 21.87 14.09
CA SER A 3 -11.77 21.93 12.79
C SER A 3 -11.96 20.63 12.01
N ALA A 4 -12.06 20.71 10.69
CA ALA A 4 -12.11 19.52 9.84
C ALA A 4 -10.89 18.62 10.13
N PRO A 5 -11.05 17.29 10.15
CA PRO A 5 -9.95 16.38 10.39
C PRO A 5 -8.87 16.50 9.30
N LEU A 6 -7.62 16.21 9.66
CA LEU A 6 -6.60 15.88 8.67
C LEU A 6 -6.76 14.41 8.30
N LEU A 7 -7.04 14.16 7.02
CA LEU A 7 -7.15 12.81 6.50
C LEU A 7 -5.78 12.32 6.03
N VAL A 8 -5.39 11.16 6.50
CA VAL A 8 -4.15 10.48 6.11
C VAL A 8 -4.54 9.19 5.41
N PHE A 9 -4.17 9.06 4.14
CA PHE A 9 -4.47 7.88 3.35
C PHE A 9 -3.22 7.05 3.10
N ASP A 10 -3.30 5.74 3.29
CA ASP A 10 -2.39 4.87 2.57
C ASP A 10 -2.63 4.99 1.06
N PHE A 11 -1.65 4.58 0.28
CA PHE A 11 -1.68 4.74 -1.17
C PHE A 11 -2.10 3.46 -1.89
N ASP A 12 -1.27 2.41 -1.78
CA ASP A 12 -1.48 1.13 -2.45
C ASP A 12 -2.53 0.29 -1.71
N GLY A 13 -3.67 0.02 -2.32
CA GLY A 13 -4.79 -0.68 -1.69
C GLY A 13 -5.86 0.24 -1.09
N VAL A 14 -5.56 1.53 -0.92
CA VAL A 14 -6.54 2.53 -0.48
C VAL A 14 -6.91 3.48 -1.62
N LEU A 15 -5.94 4.16 -2.19
CA LEU A 15 -6.16 5.09 -3.30
C LEU A 15 -6.01 4.39 -4.65
N ILE A 16 -4.97 3.58 -4.79
CA ILE A 16 -4.55 2.97 -6.06
C ILE A 16 -4.63 1.44 -5.99
N ASP A 17 -5.25 0.85 -7.01
CA ASP A 17 -5.04 -0.53 -7.41
C ASP A 17 -3.83 -0.60 -8.34
N GLY A 18 -2.72 -1.02 -7.79
CA GLY A 18 -1.45 -1.17 -8.50
C GLY A 18 -1.14 -2.61 -8.91
N MET A 19 -2.09 -3.55 -8.83
CA MET A 19 -1.83 -4.97 -9.09
C MET A 19 -1.12 -5.24 -10.44
N PRO A 20 -1.48 -4.59 -11.56
CA PRO A 20 -0.76 -4.77 -12.81
C PRO A 20 0.71 -4.32 -12.72
N GLU A 21 0.97 -3.18 -12.05
CA GLU A 21 2.32 -2.65 -11.86
C GLU A 21 3.14 -3.53 -10.93
N TYR A 22 2.55 -4.01 -9.83
CA TYR A 22 3.28 -4.85 -8.86
C TYR A 22 3.86 -6.09 -9.53
N TRP A 23 3.05 -6.81 -10.30
CA TRP A 23 3.53 -7.97 -11.02
C TRP A 23 4.51 -7.60 -12.14
N TRP A 24 4.20 -6.57 -12.92
CA TRP A 24 5.05 -6.10 -14.00
C TRP A 24 6.45 -5.74 -13.52
N SER A 25 6.54 -5.00 -12.42
CA SER A 25 7.82 -4.59 -11.82
C SER A 25 8.52 -5.76 -11.13
N ALA A 26 7.81 -6.56 -10.33
CA ALA A 26 8.38 -7.70 -9.61
C ALA A 26 8.98 -8.73 -10.56
N ARG A 27 8.23 -9.09 -11.63
CA ARG A 27 8.69 -10.00 -12.68
C ARG A 27 9.98 -9.52 -13.33
N ARG A 28 10.02 -8.25 -13.75
CA ARG A 28 11.20 -7.66 -14.41
C ARG A 28 12.39 -7.54 -13.47
N ALA A 29 12.14 -7.21 -12.21
CA ALA A 29 13.19 -7.15 -11.20
C ALA A 29 13.78 -8.55 -10.91
N ALA A 30 12.94 -9.56 -10.78
CA ALA A 30 13.37 -10.96 -10.65
C ALA A 30 14.22 -11.40 -11.85
N GLN A 31 13.79 -11.12 -13.07
CA GLN A 31 14.53 -11.45 -14.30
C GLN A 31 15.83 -10.65 -14.49
N ARG A 32 15.95 -9.46 -13.88
CA ARG A 32 17.24 -8.73 -13.82
C ARG A 32 18.25 -9.40 -12.89
N LEU A 33 17.77 -9.93 -11.77
CA LEU A 33 18.62 -10.64 -10.81
C LEU A 33 19.02 -12.02 -11.32
N ASP A 34 18.10 -12.69 -12.01
CA ASP A 34 18.36 -13.99 -12.67
C ASP A 34 17.62 -14.04 -14.03
N PRO A 35 18.36 -13.80 -15.14
CA PRO A 35 17.80 -13.84 -16.50
C PRO A 35 17.27 -15.20 -16.94
N SER A 36 17.58 -16.27 -16.23
CA SER A 36 17.09 -17.63 -16.54
C SER A 36 15.63 -17.86 -16.10
N LEU A 37 15.08 -16.98 -15.24
CA LEU A 37 13.73 -17.13 -14.71
C LEU A 37 12.67 -16.94 -15.81
N VAL A 38 11.82 -17.95 -15.95
CA VAL A 38 10.65 -17.91 -16.84
C VAL A 38 9.41 -17.58 -16.02
N LEU A 39 8.92 -16.36 -16.16
CA LEU A 39 7.77 -15.84 -15.46
C LEU A 39 6.67 -15.41 -16.45
N PRO A 40 5.39 -15.72 -16.19
CA PRO A 40 4.30 -15.36 -17.07
C PRO A 40 4.16 -13.84 -17.20
N GLU A 41 3.62 -13.39 -18.32
CA GLU A 41 3.40 -11.96 -18.55
C GLU A 41 2.31 -11.40 -17.63
N GLN A 42 1.23 -12.14 -17.45
CA GLN A 42 0.13 -11.79 -16.57
C GLN A 42 0.40 -12.27 -15.14
N ALA A 43 -0.08 -11.51 -14.16
CA ALA A 43 0.03 -11.88 -12.75
C ALA A 43 -0.63 -13.24 -12.48
N PRO A 44 0.10 -14.21 -11.91
CA PRO A 44 -0.50 -15.45 -11.46
C PRO A 44 -1.55 -15.20 -10.36
N ALA A 45 -2.60 -16.01 -10.34
CA ALA A 45 -3.62 -15.91 -9.28
C ALA A 45 -3.02 -16.03 -7.87
N ALA A 46 -1.97 -16.85 -7.72
CA ALA A 46 -1.25 -16.98 -6.45
C ALA A 46 -0.60 -15.67 -5.99
N PHE A 47 -0.04 -14.86 -6.92
CA PHE A 47 0.53 -13.56 -6.59
C PHE A 47 -0.55 -12.60 -6.05
N ALA A 48 -1.69 -12.53 -6.75
CA ALA A 48 -2.83 -11.72 -6.32
C ALA A 48 -3.37 -12.16 -4.94
N THR A 49 -3.41 -13.47 -4.69
CA THR A 49 -3.85 -14.03 -3.41
C THR A 49 -2.89 -13.69 -2.26
N LEU A 50 -1.58 -13.62 -2.54
CA LEU A 50 -0.57 -13.25 -1.55
C LEU A 50 -0.45 -11.73 -1.33
N ARG A 51 -0.98 -10.90 -2.23
CA ARG A 51 -0.85 -9.43 -2.14
C ARG A 51 -1.22 -8.83 -0.79
N PRO A 52 -2.28 -9.27 -0.09
CA PRO A 52 -2.61 -8.74 1.24
C PRO A 52 -1.53 -8.96 2.30
N GLN A 53 -0.68 -9.96 2.15
CA GLN A 53 0.42 -10.27 3.07
C GLN A 53 1.67 -9.42 2.78
N ILE A 54 1.85 -8.99 1.53
CA ILE A 54 3.03 -8.25 1.08
C ILE A 54 3.04 -6.85 1.70
N HIS A 55 4.10 -6.52 2.39
CA HIS A 55 4.25 -5.23 3.08
C HIS A 55 5.28 -4.30 2.43
N LYS A 56 6.40 -4.84 1.97
CA LYS A 56 7.49 -4.08 1.36
C LYS A 56 7.64 -4.43 -0.13
N GLY A 57 8.17 -3.49 -0.91
CA GLY A 57 8.34 -3.68 -2.34
C GLY A 57 9.20 -4.89 -2.72
N TRP A 58 10.31 -5.10 -2.03
CA TRP A 58 11.23 -6.22 -2.29
C TRP A 58 10.57 -7.59 -2.12
N GLU A 59 9.59 -7.72 -1.23
CA GLU A 59 8.86 -8.97 -1.01
C GLU A 59 8.15 -9.43 -2.29
N MET A 60 7.65 -8.50 -3.11
CA MET A 60 7.02 -8.83 -4.40
C MET A 60 8.00 -9.52 -5.34
N VAL A 61 9.25 -9.06 -5.36
CA VAL A 61 10.32 -9.66 -6.18
C VAL A 61 10.64 -11.06 -5.71
N LEU A 62 10.78 -11.24 -4.40
CA LEU A 62 11.05 -12.54 -3.80
C LEU A 62 9.91 -13.53 -4.02
N VAL A 63 8.66 -13.09 -3.87
CA VAL A 63 7.48 -13.92 -4.19
C VAL A 63 7.46 -14.32 -5.67
N ALA A 64 7.83 -13.42 -6.59
CA ALA A 64 7.92 -13.76 -8.01
C ALA A 64 9.01 -14.82 -8.28
N ILE A 65 10.17 -14.73 -7.61
CA ILE A 65 11.24 -15.75 -7.69
C ILE A 65 10.72 -17.08 -7.11
N ALA A 66 10.12 -17.07 -5.92
CA ALA A 66 9.58 -18.26 -5.27
C ALA A 66 8.60 -19.04 -6.19
N MET A 67 7.76 -18.32 -6.92
CA MET A 67 6.77 -18.93 -7.84
C MET A 67 7.39 -19.69 -9.01
N THR A 68 8.68 -19.54 -9.29
CA THR A 68 9.36 -20.35 -10.33
C THR A 68 9.83 -21.70 -9.80
N ARG A 69 9.82 -21.91 -8.49
CA ARG A 69 10.31 -23.13 -7.88
C ARG A 69 9.29 -24.27 -8.00
N PRO A 70 9.74 -25.51 -8.27
CA PRO A 70 8.84 -26.67 -8.35
C PRO A 70 8.12 -26.98 -7.01
N ASP A 71 8.72 -26.59 -5.90
CA ASP A 71 8.20 -26.82 -4.53
C ASP A 71 7.40 -25.64 -3.99
N PHE A 72 7.11 -24.62 -4.80
CA PHE A 72 6.24 -23.51 -4.37
C PHE A 72 4.86 -24.00 -3.97
N SER A 73 4.45 -23.64 -2.75
CA SER A 73 3.12 -23.98 -2.21
C SER A 73 2.42 -22.74 -1.71
N LEU A 74 1.39 -22.28 -2.43
CA LEU A 74 0.55 -21.15 -2.00
C LEU A 74 -0.05 -21.38 -0.62
N GLU A 75 -0.47 -22.61 -0.32
CA GLU A 75 -1.03 -22.97 1.00
C GLU A 75 -0.01 -22.77 2.13
N ALA A 76 1.25 -23.17 1.91
CA ALA A 76 2.30 -22.95 2.90
C ALA A 76 2.57 -21.47 3.14
N TRP A 77 2.59 -20.67 2.09
CA TRP A 77 2.75 -19.20 2.17
C TRP A 77 1.58 -18.55 2.91
N LEU A 78 0.34 -18.93 2.61
CA LEU A 78 -0.85 -18.40 3.30
C LEU A 78 -0.93 -18.80 4.76
N ARG A 79 -0.40 -20.00 5.11
CA ARG A 79 -0.40 -20.48 6.49
C ARG A 79 0.55 -19.69 7.38
N ASN A 80 1.73 -19.35 6.89
CA ASN A 80 2.73 -18.55 7.61
C ASN A 80 3.62 -17.79 6.64
N TYR A 81 3.16 -16.62 6.24
CA TYR A 81 3.83 -15.77 5.26
C TYR A 81 5.27 -15.41 5.68
N ASP A 82 5.44 -14.94 6.92
CA ASP A 82 6.75 -14.49 7.40
C ASP A 82 7.79 -15.62 7.39
N GLN A 83 7.37 -16.84 7.78
CA GLN A 83 8.25 -17.99 7.74
C GLN A 83 8.60 -18.39 6.30
N ALA A 84 7.62 -18.42 5.40
CA ALA A 84 7.84 -18.75 4.00
C ALA A 84 8.77 -17.71 3.33
N LEU A 85 8.55 -16.41 3.62
CA LEU A 85 9.37 -15.31 3.14
C LEU A 85 10.82 -15.45 3.62
N ALA A 86 11.04 -15.72 4.91
CA ALA A 86 12.37 -15.89 5.48
C ALA A 86 13.10 -17.12 4.91
N LEU A 87 12.40 -18.24 4.70
CA LEU A 87 12.97 -19.43 4.07
C LEU A 87 13.36 -19.15 2.63
N GLU A 88 12.52 -18.48 1.86
CA GLU A 88 12.85 -18.15 0.46
C GLU A 88 14.01 -17.16 0.37
N LEU A 89 14.06 -16.15 1.25
CA LEU A 89 15.18 -15.21 1.31
C LEU A 89 16.52 -15.93 1.59
N ALA A 90 16.50 -16.99 2.39
CA ALA A 90 17.68 -17.80 2.64
C ALA A 90 18.12 -18.67 1.43
N HIS A 91 17.24 -18.91 0.47
CA HIS A 91 17.55 -19.67 -0.76
C HIS A 91 18.11 -18.79 -1.88
N VAL A 92 17.80 -17.51 -1.90
CA VAL A 92 18.31 -16.59 -2.92
C VAL A 92 19.65 -15.98 -2.48
N THR A 93 20.49 -15.61 -3.44
CA THR A 93 21.76 -14.95 -3.15
C THR A 93 21.62 -13.44 -2.94
N ALA A 94 20.47 -12.87 -3.32
CA ALA A 94 20.19 -11.45 -3.22
C ALA A 94 19.72 -11.08 -1.81
N SER A 95 20.21 -9.97 -1.25
CA SER A 95 19.69 -9.40 0.00
C SER A 95 18.40 -8.63 -0.23
N GLU A 96 17.70 -8.27 0.86
CA GLU A 96 16.52 -7.39 0.82
C GLU A 96 16.80 -6.09 0.06
N GLU A 97 17.96 -5.48 0.32
CA GLU A 97 18.39 -4.24 -0.33
C GLU A 97 18.63 -4.44 -1.84
N ALA A 98 19.19 -5.59 -2.23
CA ALA A 98 19.41 -5.90 -3.64
C ALA A 98 18.09 -6.15 -4.38
N LEU A 99 17.14 -6.84 -3.76
CA LEU A 99 15.79 -7.04 -4.29
C LEU A 99 15.04 -5.70 -4.43
N GLN A 100 15.12 -4.83 -3.42
CA GLN A 100 14.53 -3.49 -3.46
C GLN A 100 15.15 -2.62 -4.55
N ALA A 101 16.50 -2.60 -4.63
CA ALA A 101 17.22 -1.83 -5.65
C ALA A 101 16.87 -2.31 -7.08
N ALA A 102 16.71 -3.61 -7.28
CA ALA A 102 16.29 -4.17 -8.57
C ALA A 102 14.88 -3.69 -8.93
N LEU A 103 13.93 -3.69 -7.98
CA LEU A 103 12.58 -3.20 -8.17
C LEU A 103 12.56 -1.71 -8.53
N GLU A 104 13.26 -0.88 -7.77
CA GLU A 104 13.35 0.56 -8.01
C GLU A 104 14.01 0.87 -9.36
N SER A 105 15.08 0.17 -9.70
CA SER A 105 15.74 0.32 -10.99
C SER A 105 14.81 -0.01 -12.19
N VAL A 106 13.90 -0.98 -12.04
CA VAL A 106 12.88 -1.27 -13.07
C VAL A 106 11.90 -0.11 -13.19
N ARG A 107 11.41 0.42 -12.07
CA ARG A 107 10.47 1.54 -12.03
C ARG A 107 11.09 2.82 -12.59
N ASP A 108 12.31 3.15 -12.17
CA ASP A 108 13.04 4.32 -12.65
C ASP A 108 13.32 4.24 -14.16
N THR A 109 13.64 3.06 -14.66
CA THR A 109 13.81 2.83 -16.09
C THR A 109 12.51 3.07 -16.84
N ALA A 110 11.40 2.51 -16.37
CA ALA A 110 10.09 2.70 -16.99
C ALA A 110 9.65 4.17 -17.00
N LEU A 111 9.82 4.87 -15.88
CA LEU A 111 9.49 6.29 -15.79
C LEU A 111 10.34 7.18 -16.70
N ARG A 112 11.58 6.78 -16.99
CA ARG A 112 12.45 7.52 -17.88
C ARG A 112 12.16 7.23 -19.36
N GLU A 113 11.84 5.97 -19.70
CA GLU A 113 11.69 5.52 -21.08
C GLU A 113 10.26 5.68 -21.60
N ASP A 114 9.26 5.34 -20.80
CA ASP A 114 7.84 5.45 -21.14
C ASP A 114 6.98 5.69 -19.87
N PRO A 115 6.97 6.93 -19.35
CA PRO A 115 6.22 7.27 -18.16
C PRO A 115 4.71 7.01 -18.29
N ASP A 116 4.14 7.25 -19.48
CA ASP A 116 2.70 7.08 -19.70
C ASP A 116 2.30 5.60 -19.64
N ALA A 117 3.08 4.71 -20.22
CA ALA A 117 2.85 3.26 -20.10
C ALA A 117 2.96 2.78 -18.67
N TRP A 118 3.93 3.30 -17.88
CA TRP A 118 4.05 2.94 -16.47
C TRP A 118 2.88 3.49 -15.64
N LEU A 119 2.47 4.73 -15.86
CA LEU A 119 1.31 5.33 -15.19
C LEU A 119 0.03 4.53 -15.48
N ALA A 120 -0.16 4.06 -16.72
CA ALA A 120 -1.32 3.28 -17.14
C ALA A 120 -1.46 1.91 -16.45
N LEU A 121 -0.39 1.43 -15.78
CA LEU A 121 -0.44 0.23 -14.94
C LEU A 121 -1.13 0.44 -13.59
N HIS A 122 -1.44 1.68 -13.23
CA HIS A 122 -2.06 2.05 -11.97
C HIS A 122 -3.48 2.56 -12.22
N ARG A 123 -4.39 2.20 -11.33
CA ARG A 123 -5.78 2.65 -11.40
C ARG A 123 -6.24 3.11 -10.03
N PHE A 124 -6.94 4.24 -9.97
CA PHE A 124 -7.67 4.56 -8.75
C PHE A 124 -8.76 3.54 -8.50
N PHE A 125 -8.97 3.17 -7.25
CA PHE A 125 -10.16 2.40 -6.91
C PHE A 125 -11.43 3.18 -7.30
N PRO A 126 -12.53 2.49 -7.64
CA PRO A 126 -13.75 3.14 -8.09
C PRO A 126 -14.25 4.23 -7.14
N GLY A 127 -14.39 5.45 -7.65
CA GLY A 127 -14.88 6.60 -6.89
C GLY A 127 -13.84 7.35 -6.06
N VAL A 128 -12.64 6.79 -5.85
CA VAL A 128 -11.59 7.41 -5.00
C VAL A 128 -11.12 8.75 -5.57
N GLU A 129 -10.74 8.79 -6.84
CA GLU A 129 -10.27 10.02 -7.47
C GLU A 129 -11.32 11.15 -7.35
N ARG A 130 -12.59 10.83 -7.64
CA ARG A 130 -13.69 11.78 -7.50
C ARG A 130 -13.81 12.29 -6.07
N ARG A 131 -13.74 11.39 -5.06
CA ARG A 131 -13.85 11.78 -3.65
C ARG A 131 -12.69 12.68 -3.21
N LEU A 132 -11.46 12.40 -3.64
CA LEU A 132 -10.31 13.24 -3.33
C LEU A 132 -10.47 14.66 -3.88
N ARG A 133 -11.01 14.83 -5.09
CA ARG A 133 -11.34 16.16 -5.65
C ARG A 133 -12.38 16.87 -4.81
N GLN A 134 -13.46 16.17 -4.43
CA GLN A 134 -14.51 16.72 -3.56
C GLN A 134 -13.96 17.16 -2.19
N LEU A 135 -13.05 16.39 -1.58
CA LEU A 135 -12.40 16.80 -0.32
C LEU A 135 -11.64 18.13 -0.48
N GLY A 136 -10.97 18.33 -1.63
CA GLY A 136 -10.34 19.61 -1.94
C GLY A 136 -11.34 20.75 -2.05
N GLU A 137 -12.46 20.54 -2.75
CA GLU A 137 -13.55 21.52 -2.89
C GLU A 137 -14.23 21.84 -1.53
N GLU A 138 -14.35 20.83 -0.66
CA GLU A 138 -14.86 20.96 0.72
C GLU A 138 -13.86 21.64 1.66
N GLY A 139 -12.63 21.89 1.22
CA GLY A 139 -11.54 22.44 2.05
C GLY A 139 -11.06 21.47 3.14
N VAL A 140 -11.28 20.17 2.96
CA VAL A 140 -10.81 19.13 3.88
C VAL A 140 -9.37 18.77 3.52
N PRO A 141 -8.41 19.00 4.43
CA PRO A 141 -7.01 18.67 4.17
C PRO A 141 -6.78 17.16 4.17
N TRP A 142 -5.99 16.71 3.22
CA TRP A 142 -5.58 15.31 3.15
C TRP A 142 -4.13 15.16 2.70
N LEU A 143 -3.52 14.06 3.07
CA LEU A 143 -2.16 13.69 2.68
C LEU A 143 -2.05 12.17 2.46
N VAL A 144 -0.93 11.76 1.88
CA VAL A 144 -0.59 10.36 1.65
C VAL A 144 0.53 9.91 2.58
N LEU A 145 0.39 8.72 3.15
CA LEU A 145 1.39 8.06 3.97
C LEU A 145 1.53 6.59 3.52
N THR A 146 2.61 6.27 2.81
CA THR A 146 2.75 4.99 2.11
C THR A 146 4.10 4.32 2.36
N THR A 147 4.16 3.00 2.19
CA THR A 147 5.41 2.23 2.12
C THR A 147 6.03 2.22 0.71
N LYS A 148 5.35 2.79 -0.28
CA LYS A 148 5.93 3.09 -1.61
C LYS A 148 6.87 4.27 -1.51
N GLY A 149 7.87 4.38 -2.40
CA GLY A 149 8.67 5.60 -2.49
C GLY A 149 7.82 6.82 -2.80
N GLY A 150 7.98 7.90 -2.02
CA GLY A 150 7.15 9.10 -2.13
C GLY A 150 7.15 9.72 -3.52
N ALA A 151 8.29 9.69 -4.22
CA ALA A 151 8.40 10.20 -5.59
C ALA A 151 7.45 9.49 -6.57
N TYR A 152 7.28 8.16 -6.46
CA TYR A 152 6.37 7.41 -7.32
C TYR A 152 4.90 7.75 -7.04
N ALA A 153 4.54 7.85 -5.75
CA ALA A 153 3.19 8.23 -5.36
C ALA A 153 2.85 9.66 -5.81
N THR A 154 3.78 10.60 -5.63
CA THR A 154 3.64 11.98 -6.09
C THR A 154 3.40 12.03 -7.60
N ARG A 155 4.19 11.30 -8.38
CA ARG A 155 4.05 11.27 -9.84
C ARG A 155 2.66 10.80 -10.30
N LEU A 156 2.10 9.78 -9.63
CA LEU A 156 0.77 9.26 -9.93
C LEU A 156 -0.34 10.27 -9.58
N LEU A 157 -0.21 10.97 -8.47
CA LEU A 157 -1.16 12.00 -8.04
C LEU A 157 -1.11 13.23 -8.97
N GLU A 158 0.09 13.68 -9.34
CA GLU A 158 0.30 14.78 -10.30
C GLU A 158 -0.33 14.46 -11.66
N ALA A 159 -0.12 13.24 -12.17
CA ALA A 159 -0.72 12.80 -13.44
C ALA A 159 -2.25 12.80 -13.40
N ALA A 160 -2.85 12.59 -12.22
CA ALA A 160 -4.29 12.69 -12.00
C ALA A 160 -4.77 14.11 -11.67
N GLY A 161 -3.86 15.10 -11.57
CA GLY A 161 -4.20 16.47 -11.15
C GLY A 161 -4.74 16.53 -9.72
N LEU A 162 -4.18 15.72 -8.81
CA LEU A 162 -4.54 15.67 -7.40
C LEU A 162 -3.40 16.24 -6.55
N GLU A 163 -3.73 17.17 -5.66
CA GLU A 163 -2.77 17.92 -4.85
C GLU A 163 -3.01 17.67 -3.35
N PRO A 164 -2.40 16.60 -2.77
CA PRO A 164 -2.40 16.42 -1.33
C PRO A 164 -1.54 17.48 -0.64
N GLN A 165 -1.76 17.74 0.66
CA GLN A 165 -0.88 18.64 1.43
C GLN A 165 0.56 18.12 1.52
N ALA A 166 0.75 16.79 1.51
CA ALA A 166 2.05 16.15 1.49
C ALA A 166 1.94 14.69 1.02
N VAL A 167 3.06 14.14 0.57
CA VAL A 167 3.24 12.70 0.32
C VAL A 167 4.43 12.23 1.14
N TYR A 168 4.20 11.30 2.05
CA TYR A 168 5.22 10.66 2.88
C TYR A 168 5.41 9.21 2.43
N GLY A 169 6.54 8.92 1.79
CA GLY A 169 6.96 7.59 1.40
C GLY A 169 7.74 6.88 2.52
N HIS A 170 8.19 5.67 2.23
CA HIS A 170 8.96 4.84 3.16
C HIS A 170 10.24 5.53 3.70
N GLU A 171 10.79 6.48 2.95
CA GLU A 171 11.96 7.27 3.32
C GLU A 171 11.74 8.18 4.53
N ARG A 172 10.50 8.39 4.95
CA ARG A 172 10.13 9.22 6.12
C ARG A 172 10.04 8.44 7.42
N GLY A 173 10.26 7.13 7.39
CA GLY A 173 10.20 6.26 8.55
C GLY A 173 8.91 5.45 8.65
N SER A 174 8.61 4.90 9.82
CA SER A 174 7.42 4.08 10.01
C SER A 174 6.13 4.92 10.01
N LYS A 175 5.01 4.31 9.60
CA LYS A 175 3.72 5.00 9.63
C LYS A 175 3.35 5.54 11.02
N PRO A 176 3.54 4.79 12.13
CA PRO A 176 3.32 5.35 13.47
C PRO A 176 4.17 6.59 13.78
N ASP A 177 5.46 6.60 13.42
CA ASP A 177 6.34 7.75 13.69
C ASP A 177 5.88 9.00 12.95
N VAL A 178 5.49 8.84 11.68
CA VAL A 178 4.95 9.95 10.88
C VAL A 178 3.62 10.43 11.46
N LEU A 179 2.70 9.53 11.82
CA LEU A 179 1.43 9.90 12.45
C LEU A 179 1.64 10.65 13.78
N LEU A 180 2.62 10.25 14.60
CA LEU A 180 3.00 10.98 15.81
C LEU A 180 3.44 12.41 15.50
N SER A 181 4.24 12.60 14.45
CA SER A 181 4.73 13.93 14.04
C SER A 181 3.62 14.84 13.48
N LEU A 182 2.56 14.26 12.93
CA LEU A 182 1.42 14.98 12.33
C LEU A 182 0.39 15.39 13.37
N ARG A 183 0.43 14.82 14.57
CA ARG A 183 -0.56 15.12 15.61
C ARG A 183 -0.45 16.55 16.13
N THR A 184 -1.60 17.20 16.21
CA THR A 184 -1.78 18.46 16.93
C THR A 184 -2.96 18.34 17.87
N ALA A 185 -3.03 19.18 18.93
CA ALA A 185 -4.18 19.22 19.83
C ALA A 185 -5.43 19.84 19.19
N GLU A 186 -5.25 20.55 18.09
CA GLU A 186 -6.29 21.40 17.49
C GLU A 186 -7.08 20.70 16.39
N ARG A 187 -6.51 19.64 15.80
CA ARG A 187 -7.11 18.97 14.63
C ARG A 187 -7.15 17.45 14.81
N PRO A 188 -8.33 16.82 14.68
CA PRO A 188 -8.44 15.37 14.64
C PRO A 188 -7.64 14.77 13.48
N LEU A 189 -6.98 13.65 13.72
CA LEU A 189 -6.23 12.89 12.71
C LEU A 189 -6.98 11.61 12.39
N TRP A 190 -7.32 11.41 11.12
CA TRP A 190 -8.01 10.23 10.63
C TRP A 190 -7.11 9.49 9.66
N PHE A 191 -6.87 8.21 9.92
CA PHE A 191 -5.99 7.37 9.12
C PHE A 191 -6.78 6.25 8.45
N VAL A 192 -6.68 6.18 7.13
CA VAL A 192 -7.35 5.17 6.28
C VAL A 192 -6.29 4.26 5.69
N GLU A 193 -6.43 2.97 5.92
CA GLU A 193 -5.47 1.92 5.58
C GLU A 193 -6.22 0.65 5.21
N ASP A 194 -5.72 -0.18 4.31
CA ASP A 194 -6.30 -1.48 3.97
C ASP A 194 -5.62 -2.65 4.70
N ARG A 195 -4.45 -2.43 5.28
CA ARG A 195 -3.70 -3.45 6.00
C ARG A 195 -3.99 -3.40 7.49
N ARG A 196 -4.81 -4.34 7.98
CA ARG A 196 -5.21 -4.42 9.40
C ARG A 196 -4.03 -4.43 10.39
N PRO A 197 -2.93 -5.21 10.21
CA PRO A 197 -1.80 -5.18 11.13
C PRO A 197 -1.15 -3.78 11.28
N THR A 198 -1.21 -2.96 10.23
CA THR A 198 -0.74 -1.55 10.31
C THR A 198 -1.63 -0.73 11.24
N LEU A 199 -2.95 -0.88 11.14
CA LEU A 199 -3.90 -0.19 12.02
C LEU A 199 -3.78 -0.65 13.47
N GLU A 200 -3.62 -1.95 13.72
CA GLU A 200 -3.39 -2.51 15.06
C GLU A 200 -2.11 -1.96 15.68
N ARG A 201 -1.04 -1.83 14.87
CA ARG A 201 0.20 -1.20 15.32
C ARG A 201 0.00 0.28 15.69
N VAL A 202 -0.78 1.03 14.91
CA VAL A 202 -1.14 2.41 15.25
C VAL A 202 -1.91 2.44 16.58
N ARG A 203 -2.88 1.55 16.78
CA ARG A 203 -3.70 1.48 18.00
C ARG A 203 -2.90 1.11 19.25
N THR A 204 -1.79 0.37 19.10
CA THR A 204 -0.90 -0.02 20.21
C THR A 204 0.26 0.95 20.43
N THR A 205 0.45 1.95 19.56
CA THR A 205 1.53 2.92 19.70
C THR A 205 1.15 4.02 20.69
N PRO A 206 1.91 4.20 21.79
CA PRO A 206 1.63 5.28 22.76
C PRO A 206 1.62 6.64 22.09
N GLY A 207 0.61 7.44 22.43
CA GLY A 207 0.41 8.76 21.85
C GLY A 207 -0.44 8.77 20.58
N LEU A 208 -0.83 7.64 20.00
CA LEU A 208 -1.74 7.57 18.85
C LEU A 208 -3.18 7.18 19.20
N GLU A 209 -3.53 7.10 20.49
CA GLU A 209 -4.88 6.77 20.95
C GLU A 209 -5.97 7.68 20.37
N PRO A 210 -5.75 8.99 20.16
CA PRO A 210 -6.74 9.87 19.57
C PRO A 210 -6.89 9.73 18.06
N VAL A 211 -5.99 9.03 17.37
CA VAL A 211 -6.09 8.83 15.92
C VAL A 211 -7.29 7.93 15.62
N ARG A 212 -8.19 8.41 14.77
CA ARG A 212 -9.29 7.58 14.29
C ARG A 212 -8.81 6.70 13.13
N CYS A 213 -8.86 5.39 13.32
CA CYS A 213 -8.37 4.39 12.37
C CYS A 213 -9.51 3.79 11.56
N PHE A 214 -9.38 3.77 10.24
CA PHE A 214 -10.36 3.19 9.32
C PHE A 214 -9.72 2.09 8.48
N LEU A 215 -10.37 0.93 8.43
CA LEU A 215 -10.03 -0.13 7.49
C LEU A 215 -10.80 0.05 6.18
N ALA A 216 -10.09 0.31 5.09
CA ALA A 216 -10.66 0.42 3.75
C ALA A 216 -11.10 -0.97 3.26
N LEU A 217 -12.42 -1.22 3.22
CA LEU A 217 -12.97 -2.54 2.90
C LEU A 217 -12.90 -2.92 1.41
N TRP A 218 -12.48 -2.01 0.55
CA TRP A 218 -12.27 -2.24 -0.89
C TRP A 218 -10.84 -2.60 -1.27
N GLY A 219 -9.89 -2.52 -0.32
CA GLY A 219 -8.46 -2.74 -0.54
C GLY A 219 -8.04 -4.21 -0.54
N TYR A 220 -6.74 -4.43 -0.36
CA TYR A 220 -6.13 -5.76 -0.36
C TYR A 220 -6.24 -6.40 1.04
N LEU A 221 -7.40 -6.97 1.33
CA LEU A 221 -7.69 -7.57 2.64
C LEU A 221 -7.33 -9.05 2.66
N ALA A 222 -6.68 -9.49 3.74
CA ALA A 222 -6.54 -10.90 4.04
C ALA A 222 -7.85 -11.49 4.61
N PRO A 223 -8.06 -12.81 4.50
CA PRO A 223 -9.15 -13.47 5.19
C PRO A 223 -9.14 -13.15 6.69
N GLY A 224 -10.27 -12.76 7.25
CA GLY A 224 -10.41 -12.41 8.67
C GLY A 224 -10.06 -10.95 9.03
N ASP A 225 -9.52 -10.14 8.11
CA ASP A 225 -9.19 -8.72 8.40
C ASP A 225 -10.41 -7.89 8.83
N ARG A 226 -11.61 -8.33 8.46
CA ARG A 226 -12.88 -7.65 8.82
C ARG A 226 -13.41 -8.07 10.20
N ASP A 227 -12.83 -9.11 10.82
CA ASP A 227 -13.37 -9.70 12.04
C ASP A 227 -12.85 -8.98 13.28
N GLY A 228 -13.71 -8.71 14.26
CA GLY A 228 -13.32 -8.17 15.55
C GLY A 228 -12.69 -6.78 15.54
N LEU A 229 -12.93 -5.96 14.52
CA LEU A 229 -12.36 -4.59 14.41
C LEU A 229 -12.69 -3.70 15.61
N GLN A 230 -13.87 -3.87 16.20
CA GLN A 230 -14.30 -3.06 17.34
C GLN A 230 -13.40 -3.24 18.57
N SER A 231 -12.85 -4.45 18.80
CA SER A 231 -11.93 -4.69 19.91
C SER A 231 -10.62 -3.91 19.81
N TRP A 232 -10.31 -3.46 18.60
CA TRP A 232 -9.15 -2.62 18.28
C TRP A 232 -9.51 -1.13 18.09
N ALA A 233 -10.77 -0.75 18.27
CA ALA A 233 -11.27 0.59 17.93
C ALA A 233 -10.88 1.00 16.48
N ILE A 234 -10.98 0.04 15.54
CA ILE A 234 -10.84 0.23 14.11
C ILE A 234 -12.22 0.26 13.50
N LEU A 235 -12.49 1.27 12.67
CA LEU A 235 -13.78 1.46 12.02
C LEU A 235 -13.75 0.88 10.61
N PRO A 236 -14.72 0.05 10.22
CA PRO A 236 -14.83 -0.37 8.83
C PRO A 236 -15.31 0.79 7.96
N LEU A 237 -14.61 1.05 6.85
CA LEU A 237 -14.99 2.06 5.86
C LEU A 237 -15.22 1.37 4.52
N ASP A 238 -16.46 1.27 4.09
CA ASP A 238 -16.80 0.79 2.76
C ASP A 238 -16.78 1.94 1.72
N ALA A 239 -16.78 1.58 0.43
CA ALA A 239 -16.67 2.54 -0.66
C ALA A 239 -17.84 3.54 -0.70
N SER A 240 -19.04 3.16 -0.24
CA SER A 240 -20.20 4.03 -0.22
C SER A 240 -20.09 5.12 0.85
N ARG A 241 -19.66 4.73 2.06
CA ARG A 241 -19.36 5.67 3.15
C ARG A 241 -18.21 6.59 2.79
N PHE A 242 -17.14 6.05 2.20
CA PHE A 242 -16.00 6.85 1.74
C PHE A 242 -16.44 7.93 0.75
N ALA A 243 -17.35 7.62 -0.16
CA ALA A 243 -17.90 8.58 -1.13
C ALA A 243 -18.84 9.62 -0.53
N GLY A 244 -19.33 9.40 0.69
CA GLY A 244 -20.28 10.27 1.40
C GLY A 244 -19.60 11.35 2.26
N PRO A 245 -20.42 12.14 3.00
CA PRO A 245 -19.93 13.12 3.96
C PRO A 245 -19.08 12.49 5.05
N LEU A 246 -18.09 13.24 5.59
CA LEU A 246 -17.24 12.75 6.68
C LEU A 246 -18.02 12.33 7.93
N ALA A 247 -19.19 12.91 8.15
CA ALA A 247 -20.06 12.56 9.27
C ALA A 247 -20.54 11.10 9.21
N ASP A 248 -20.58 10.50 8.02
CA ASP A 248 -21.07 9.14 7.79
C ASP A 248 -19.94 8.09 7.90
N TRP A 249 -18.68 8.53 8.03
CA TRP A 249 -17.53 7.61 8.11
C TRP A 249 -17.42 6.93 9.48
N ALA A 250 -17.99 7.52 10.53
CA ALA A 250 -17.85 7.10 11.93
C ALA A 250 -19.13 6.48 12.50
#